data_4ba342e299de0632be43ff4a5b17512a
#
_entry.id   4ba342e299de0632be43ff4a5b17512a
#
_cell.length_a   1.000
_cell.length_b   1.000
_cell.length_c   1.000
_cell.angle_alpha   90.00
_cell.angle_beta   90.00
_cell.angle_gamma   90.00
#
_symmetry.space_group_name_H-M   'P 1'
#
loop_
_entity.id
_entity.type
_entity.pdbx_description
1 polymer ?
#
loop_
_entity_poly.entity_id
_entity_poly.type
_entity_poly.pdbx_seq_one_letter_code
_entity_poly.pdbx_strand_id
1 'polypeptide(L)'
;MTIVHITYHDETNIGSCPIGQTGGFENADGNGEIHCFRIFDGVSVMLMQLEMGSYTEIRTQVGVLEVNFCINGRFETSFSMRSHVLLKPGDMAISCYDGLHGTKSESHFPLGYYEGLCLEIDPAAAGHWIRLNAPAFPIDFTALKQNLLGSKWYMVGPAGPRCEHVFRELYESASYAERGFLQLKVLELMLLLGLSLIHI
;
A
#
# COMPACT_ATOMS: atom_id res chain seq x y z
N MET A 1 -13.68 16.01 -17.59
CA MET A 1 -12.33 15.49 -17.97
C MET A 1 -11.71 14.98 -16.71
N THR A 2 -11.51 13.71 -16.64
CA THR A 2 -10.99 13.03 -15.44
C THR A 2 -9.48 13.14 -15.42
N ILE A 3 -8.88 13.59 -14.33
CA ILE A 3 -7.43 13.75 -14.22
C ILE A 3 -6.99 13.13 -12.88
N VAL A 4 -6.29 12.01 -12.97
CA VAL A 4 -5.51 11.49 -11.84
C VAL A 4 -4.05 11.86 -12.08
N HIS A 5 -3.50 12.71 -11.22
CA HIS A 5 -2.10 13.08 -11.27
C HIS A 5 -1.29 12.12 -10.42
N ILE A 6 -0.31 11.45 -11.03
CA ILE A 6 0.64 10.60 -10.31
C ILE A 6 1.99 11.31 -10.30
N THR A 7 2.47 11.63 -9.11
CA THR A 7 3.77 12.25 -8.89
C THR A 7 4.73 11.24 -8.28
N TYR A 8 5.85 11.02 -8.95
CA TYR A 8 6.91 10.12 -8.48
C TYR A 8 8.03 10.92 -7.83
N HIS A 9 8.36 10.59 -6.59
CA HIS A 9 9.47 11.18 -5.82
C HIS A 9 10.64 10.19 -5.77
N ASP A 10 11.28 10.00 -6.92
CA ASP A 10 12.53 9.23 -7.03
C ASP A 10 13.62 10.12 -7.61
N GLU A 11 14.71 10.30 -6.87
CA GLU A 11 15.85 11.13 -7.30
C GLU A 11 16.64 10.50 -8.47
N THR A 12 16.39 9.24 -8.81
CA THR A 12 17.24 8.48 -9.74
C THR A 12 16.61 8.13 -11.09
N ASN A 13 15.27 8.20 -11.24
CA ASN A 13 14.62 7.88 -12.53
C ASN A 13 13.25 8.55 -12.68
N ILE A 14 13.18 9.47 -13.63
CA ILE A 14 11.94 10.08 -14.08
C ILE A 14 11.21 9.05 -14.97
N GLY A 15 10.13 8.46 -14.51
CA GLY A 15 9.20 7.82 -15.42
C GLY A 15 8.64 6.44 -15.12
N SER A 16 8.92 5.81 -13.98
CA SER A 16 8.23 4.56 -13.62
C SER A 16 7.92 4.50 -12.15
N CYS A 17 6.72 4.03 -11.79
CA CYS A 17 6.46 3.59 -10.42
C CYS A 17 7.56 2.59 -10.05
N PRO A 18 8.28 2.78 -8.94
CA PRO A 18 9.50 2.01 -8.65
C PRO A 18 9.28 0.51 -8.57
N ILE A 19 8.06 0.07 -8.31
CA ILE A 19 7.70 -1.34 -8.17
C ILE A 19 6.81 -1.80 -9.34
N GLY A 20 6.40 -0.91 -10.25
CA GLY A 20 5.76 -1.30 -11.51
C GLY A 20 4.44 -2.08 -11.39
N GLN A 21 3.70 -1.86 -10.32
CA GLN A 21 2.59 -2.73 -9.96
C GLN A 21 1.25 -2.26 -10.48
N THR A 22 1.07 -0.96 -10.52
CA THR A 22 -0.10 -0.37 -11.12
C THR A 22 0.19 -0.19 -12.60
N GLY A 23 -0.40 -1.02 -13.44
CA GLY A 23 -0.33 -0.85 -14.90
C GLY A 23 -1.08 0.40 -15.39
N GLY A 24 -1.75 1.10 -14.47
CA GLY A 24 -2.47 2.35 -14.68
C GLY A 24 -3.87 2.33 -14.07
N PHE A 25 -4.47 3.51 -14.08
CA PHE A 25 -5.86 3.72 -13.70
C PHE A 25 -6.71 3.93 -14.95
N GLU A 26 -7.80 3.19 -15.09
CA GLU A 26 -8.79 3.33 -16.16
C GLU A 26 -10.13 3.75 -15.57
N ASN A 27 -10.99 4.35 -16.40
CA ASN A 27 -12.38 4.69 -16.05
C ASN A 27 -12.53 5.51 -14.75
N ALA A 28 -11.55 6.34 -14.44
CA ALA A 28 -11.64 7.23 -13.29
C ALA A 28 -12.70 8.33 -13.54
N ASP A 29 -13.57 8.60 -12.56
CA ASP A 29 -14.64 9.60 -12.65
C ASP A 29 -14.47 10.72 -11.60
N GLY A 30 -13.48 11.55 -11.74
CA GLY A 30 -13.18 12.64 -10.83
C GLY A 30 -11.73 13.10 -10.94
N ASN A 31 -11.22 13.66 -9.86
CA ASN A 31 -9.85 14.15 -9.76
C ASN A 31 -9.11 13.42 -8.66
N GLY A 32 -7.79 13.37 -8.74
CA GLY A 32 -6.99 12.81 -7.67
C GLY A 32 -5.51 13.06 -7.83
N GLU A 33 -4.83 13.04 -6.70
CA GLU A 33 -3.38 13.09 -6.61
C GLU A 33 -2.87 11.84 -5.93
N ILE A 34 -1.86 11.22 -6.52
CA ILE A 34 -1.15 10.08 -5.97
C ILE A 34 0.34 10.42 -5.96
N HIS A 35 0.93 10.43 -4.78
CA HIS A 35 2.34 10.67 -4.58
C HIS A 35 3.04 9.36 -4.25
N CYS A 36 3.94 8.93 -5.12
CA CYS A 36 4.70 7.68 -4.97
C CYS A 36 6.13 7.97 -4.48
N PHE A 37 6.50 7.38 -3.37
CA PHE A 37 7.82 7.49 -2.75
C PHE A 37 8.52 6.13 -2.76
N ARG A 38 9.67 6.03 -3.44
CA ARG A 38 10.54 4.87 -3.31
C ARG A 38 11.31 4.98 -2.00
N ILE A 39 11.04 4.11 -1.06
CA ILE A 39 11.67 4.11 0.26
C ILE A 39 13.05 3.43 0.19
N PHE A 40 13.07 2.20 -0.31
CA PHE A 40 14.28 1.44 -0.64
C PHE A 40 13.92 0.33 -1.65
N ASP A 41 14.90 -0.45 -2.10
CA ASP A 41 14.64 -1.51 -3.08
C ASP A 41 13.58 -2.48 -2.59
N GLY A 42 12.57 -2.67 -3.41
CA GLY A 42 11.43 -3.53 -3.10
C GLY A 42 10.37 -2.90 -2.19
N VAL A 43 10.47 -1.61 -1.82
CA VAL A 43 9.47 -0.96 -0.97
C VAL A 43 9.16 0.44 -1.46
N SER A 44 7.86 0.71 -1.66
CA SER A 44 7.33 2.05 -1.94
C SER A 44 6.13 2.38 -1.07
N VAL A 45 5.88 3.66 -0.91
CA VAL A 45 4.70 4.23 -0.26
C VAL A 45 3.98 5.10 -1.27
N MET A 46 2.68 4.90 -1.38
CA MET A 46 1.79 5.76 -2.16
C MET A 46 0.85 6.50 -1.21
N LEU A 47 0.80 7.82 -1.35
CA LEU A 47 -0.20 8.65 -0.69
C LEU A 47 -1.28 8.98 -1.71
N MET A 48 -2.51 8.78 -1.34
CA MET A 48 -3.68 9.00 -2.20
C MET A 48 -4.57 10.08 -1.63
N GLN A 49 -4.87 11.08 -2.45
CA GLN A 49 -5.86 12.13 -2.19
C GLN A 49 -6.79 12.18 -3.39
N LEU A 50 -7.96 11.58 -3.26
CA LEU A 50 -8.87 11.35 -4.38
C LEU A 50 -10.21 12.04 -4.12
N GLU A 51 -10.67 12.83 -5.09
CA GLU A 51 -12.02 13.41 -5.16
C GLU A 51 -12.74 12.81 -6.37
N MET A 52 -13.25 11.60 -6.20
CA MET A 52 -13.87 10.83 -7.29
C MET A 52 -14.83 9.78 -6.76
N GLY A 53 -15.69 9.26 -7.64
CA GLY A 53 -16.61 8.17 -7.33
C GLY A 53 -15.98 6.79 -7.51
N SER A 54 -15.14 6.62 -8.54
CA SER A 54 -14.54 5.31 -8.83
C SER A 54 -13.31 5.40 -9.73
N TYR A 55 -12.53 4.33 -9.75
CA TYR A 55 -11.53 4.02 -10.77
C TYR A 55 -11.34 2.52 -10.94
N THR A 56 -10.75 2.12 -12.07
CA THR A 56 -10.29 0.76 -12.31
C THR A 56 -8.77 0.71 -12.22
N GLU A 57 -8.25 -0.14 -11.37
CA GLU A 57 -6.81 -0.41 -11.23
C GLU A 57 -6.42 -1.65 -12.02
N ILE A 58 -5.30 -1.56 -12.76
CA ILE A 58 -4.71 -2.69 -13.49
C ILE A 58 -3.47 -3.14 -12.75
N ARG A 59 -3.44 -4.40 -12.32
CA ARG A 59 -2.32 -5.01 -11.61
C ARG A 59 -1.47 -5.82 -12.59
N THR A 60 -0.17 -5.61 -12.54
CA THR A 60 0.78 -6.25 -13.46
C THR A 60 1.75 -7.23 -12.79
N GLN A 61 1.95 -7.11 -11.47
CA GLN A 61 2.91 -7.94 -10.75
C GLN A 61 2.26 -8.88 -9.75
N VAL A 62 2.77 -10.10 -9.71
CA VAL A 62 2.36 -11.16 -8.79
C VAL A 62 3.33 -11.23 -7.60
N GLY A 63 2.80 -11.53 -6.43
CA GLY A 63 3.61 -11.80 -5.24
C GLY A 63 3.94 -10.59 -4.38
N VAL A 64 3.55 -9.40 -4.82
CA VAL A 64 3.73 -8.20 -4.02
C VAL A 64 2.70 -8.14 -2.91
N LEU A 65 3.18 -7.75 -1.74
CA LEU A 65 2.36 -7.50 -0.56
C LEU A 65 1.98 -6.01 -0.55
N GLU A 66 0.69 -5.73 -0.51
CA GLU A 66 0.13 -4.39 -0.38
C GLU A 66 -0.49 -4.23 0.99
N VAL A 67 -0.21 -3.11 1.65
CA VAL A 67 -0.84 -2.72 2.91
C VAL A 67 -1.49 -1.36 2.72
N ASN A 68 -2.80 -1.35 2.59
CA ASN A 68 -3.60 -0.14 2.42
C ASN A 68 -4.14 0.32 3.77
N PHE A 69 -4.02 1.60 4.09
CA PHE A 69 -4.58 2.20 5.29
C PHE A 69 -5.47 3.40 4.93
N CYS A 70 -6.69 3.40 5.46
CA CYS A 70 -7.65 4.48 5.27
C CYS A 70 -7.46 5.58 6.32
N ILE A 71 -7.12 6.79 5.86
CA ILE A 71 -7.02 7.99 6.71
C ILE A 71 -8.40 8.63 6.85
N ASN A 72 -9.04 8.95 5.71
CA ASN A 72 -10.36 9.56 5.63
C ASN A 72 -11.15 9.00 4.45
N GLY A 73 -12.45 9.20 4.50
CA GLY A 73 -13.34 8.75 3.44
C GLY A 73 -13.73 7.28 3.57
N ARG A 74 -14.03 6.66 2.46
CA ARG A 74 -14.42 5.27 2.38
C ARG A 74 -13.95 4.67 1.06
N PHE A 75 -13.34 3.51 1.13
CA PHE A 75 -12.84 2.78 -0.02
C PHE A 75 -13.51 1.42 -0.09
N GLU A 76 -14.10 1.12 -1.22
CA GLU A 76 -14.68 -0.18 -1.54
C GLU A 76 -14.04 -0.70 -2.81
N THR A 77 -13.49 -1.92 -2.80
CA THR A 77 -12.92 -2.51 -4.00
C THR A 77 -13.44 -3.91 -4.24
N SER A 78 -13.69 -4.20 -5.51
CA SER A 78 -14.16 -5.49 -6.00
C SER A 78 -13.09 -6.12 -6.87
N PHE A 79 -12.60 -7.29 -6.49
CA PHE A 79 -11.57 -8.03 -7.23
C PHE A 79 -12.15 -9.11 -8.14
N SER A 80 -13.37 -9.54 -7.86
CA SER A 80 -14.13 -10.52 -8.64
C SER A 80 -15.59 -10.50 -8.19
N MET A 81 -16.45 -11.28 -8.83
CA MET A 81 -17.89 -11.34 -8.51
C MET A 81 -18.23 -11.69 -7.04
N ARG A 82 -17.28 -12.05 -6.20
CA ARG A 82 -17.53 -12.50 -4.81
C ARG A 82 -16.56 -11.96 -3.76
N SER A 83 -15.60 -11.12 -4.15
CA SER A 83 -14.59 -10.63 -3.22
C SER A 83 -14.63 -9.11 -3.17
N HIS A 84 -15.14 -8.58 -2.07
CA HIS A 84 -15.24 -7.15 -1.80
C HIS A 84 -14.43 -6.81 -0.57
N VAL A 85 -13.67 -5.73 -0.65
CA VAL A 85 -12.96 -5.12 0.47
C VAL A 85 -13.61 -3.78 0.77
N LEU A 86 -13.82 -3.51 2.04
CA LEU A 86 -14.34 -2.25 2.53
C LEU A 86 -13.38 -1.70 3.58
N LEU A 87 -12.91 -0.47 3.38
CA LEU A 87 -12.10 0.27 4.33
C LEU A 87 -12.84 1.53 4.78
N LYS A 88 -12.79 1.79 6.07
CA LYS A 88 -13.19 3.03 6.73
C LYS A 88 -11.99 3.61 7.49
N PRO A 89 -12.04 4.86 7.96
CA PRO A 89 -10.95 5.46 8.72
C PRO A 89 -10.48 4.57 9.89
N GLY A 90 -9.15 4.34 9.96
CA GLY A 90 -8.50 3.47 10.93
C GLY A 90 -8.43 1.99 10.55
N ASP A 91 -9.07 1.57 9.46
CA ASP A 91 -8.92 0.21 8.94
C ASP A 91 -7.70 0.09 8.02
N MET A 92 -7.12 -1.11 8.01
CA MET A 92 -6.14 -1.51 7.01
C MET A 92 -6.61 -2.75 6.26
N ALA A 93 -6.25 -2.82 4.98
CA ALA A 93 -6.33 -4.04 4.18
C ALA A 93 -4.93 -4.49 3.82
N ILE A 94 -4.69 -5.78 3.92
CA ILE A 94 -3.45 -6.41 3.45
C ILE A 94 -3.83 -7.37 2.35
N SER A 95 -3.17 -7.26 1.21
CA SER A 95 -3.39 -8.14 0.07
C SER A 95 -2.07 -8.59 -0.55
N CYS A 96 -2.11 -9.76 -1.19
CA CYS A 96 -1.02 -10.24 -1.99
C CYS A 96 -1.60 -10.85 -3.26
N TYR A 97 -1.45 -10.14 -4.36
CA TYR A 97 -1.94 -10.60 -5.65
C TYR A 97 -1.18 -11.85 -6.10
N ASP A 98 -1.91 -12.90 -6.43
CA ASP A 98 -1.36 -14.22 -6.80
C ASP A 98 -1.51 -14.58 -8.28
N GLY A 99 -2.06 -13.67 -9.09
CA GLY A 99 -2.34 -13.89 -10.51
C GLY A 99 -3.63 -14.63 -10.80
N LEU A 100 -4.30 -15.19 -9.79
CA LEU A 100 -5.51 -16.01 -9.96
C LEU A 100 -6.80 -15.20 -9.79
N HIS A 101 -6.74 -14.11 -9.03
CA HIS A 101 -7.91 -13.32 -8.63
C HIS A 101 -8.22 -12.15 -9.57
N GLY A 102 -7.75 -12.21 -10.82
CA GLY A 102 -7.98 -11.20 -11.85
C GLY A 102 -6.87 -10.13 -11.88
N THR A 103 -6.71 -9.50 -13.03
CA THR A 103 -5.73 -8.42 -13.26
C THR A 103 -6.30 -7.03 -13.04
N LYS A 104 -7.62 -6.92 -12.89
CA LYS A 104 -8.33 -5.65 -12.70
C LYS A 104 -9.10 -5.68 -11.40
N SER A 105 -9.06 -4.57 -10.68
CA SER A 105 -9.93 -4.29 -9.55
C SER A 105 -10.71 -3.01 -9.81
N GLU A 106 -11.98 -2.99 -9.43
CA GLU A 106 -12.84 -1.83 -9.49
C GLU A 106 -12.99 -1.24 -8.10
N SER A 107 -12.58 0.00 -7.95
CA SER A 107 -12.58 0.72 -6.68
C SER A 107 -13.63 1.83 -6.72
N HIS A 108 -14.40 1.91 -5.64
CA HIS A 108 -15.46 2.89 -5.45
C HIS A 108 -15.21 3.71 -4.18
N PHE A 109 -15.56 5.00 -4.25
CA PHE A 109 -15.48 5.93 -3.14
C PHE A 109 -16.87 6.47 -2.83
N PRO A 110 -17.71 5.78 -2.02
CA PRO A 110 -19.12 6.11 -1.82
C PRO A 110 -19.38 7.51 -1.27
N LEU A 111 -18.38 8.12 -0.63
CA LEU A 111 -18.46 9.49 -0.12
C LEU A 111 -17.94 10.54 -1.12
N GLY A 112 -17.52 10.12 -2.31
CA GLY A 112 -16.95 11.01 -3.33
C GLY A 112 -15.53 11.46 -3.05
N TYR A 113 -14.89 10.99 -1.98
CA TYR A 113 -13.51 11.30 -1.63
C TYR A 113 -12.85 10.16 -0.86
N TYR A 114 -11.54 10.09 -0.93
CA TYR A 114 -10.71 9.16 -0.19
C TYR A 114 -9.31 9.73 0.06
N GLU A 115 -8.85 9.58 1.28
CA GLU A 115 -7.46 9.81 1.66
C GLU A 115 -6.90 8.53 2.29
N GLY A 116 -5.76 8.10 1.80
CA GLY A 116 -5.15 6.86 2.27
C GLY A 116 -3.68 6.72 1.91
N LEU A 117 -3.09 5.69 2.46
CA LEU A 117 -1.72 5.31 2.22
C LEU A 117 -1.68 3.84 1.80
N CYS A 118 -0.90 3.54 0.77
CA CYS A 118 -0.58 2.18 0.37
C CYS A 118 0.93 1.96 0.51
N LEU A 119 1.31 0.94 1.29
CA LEU A 119 2.67 0.42 1.33
C LEU A 119 2.74 -0.80 0.44
N GLU A 120 3.60 -0.75 -0.56
CA GLU A 120 3.87 -1.86 -1.47
C GLU A 120 5.22 -2.48 -1.14
N ILE A 121 5.26 -3.81 -1.07
CA ILE A 121 6.44 -4.58 -0.72
C ILE A 121 6.63 -5.71 -1.73
N ASP A 122 7.73 -5.69 -2.46
CA ASP A 122 8.29 -6.87 -3.13
C ASP A 122 9.11 -7.66 -2.10
N PRO A 123 8.65 -8.83 -1.64
CA PRO A 123 9.31 -9.57 -0.57
C PRO A 123 10.76 -9.97 -0.89
N ALA A 124 11.05 -10.25 -2.16
CA ALA A 124 12.38 -10.71 -2.58
C ALA A 124 13.38 -9.54 -2.57
N ALA A 125 13.03 -8.43 -3.21
CA ALA A 125 13.87 -7.24 -3.30
C ALA A 125 14.04 -6.59 -1.91
N ALA A 126 12.94 -6.40 -1.17
CA ALA A 126 12.96 -5.84 0.18
C ALA A 126 13.80 -6.70 1.15
N GLY A 127 13.64 -8.02 1.10
CA GLY A 127 14.44 -8.94 1.91
C GLY A 127 15.92 -8.89 1.58
N HIS A 128 16.27 -8.74 0.30
CA HIS A 128 17.66 -8.55 -0.12
C HIS A 128 18.24 -7.24 0.43
N TRP A 129 17.52 -6.14 0.27
CA TRP A 129 17.95 -4.82 0.76
C TRP A 129 18.16 -4.81 2.28
N ILE A 130 17.22 -5.38 3.06
CA ILE A 130 17.31 -5.42 4.52
C ILE A 130 18.54 -6.21 4.98
N ARG A 131 18.81 -7.37 4.37
CA ARG A 131 20.01 -8.16 4.72
C ARG A 131 21.30 -7.38 4.52
N LEU A 132 21.38 -6.52 3.52
CA LEU A 132 22.59 -5.75 3.22
C LEU A 132 22.70 -4.46 4.04
N ASN A 133 21.60 -3.74 4.27
CA ASN A 133 21.63 -2.38 4.79
C ASN A 133 21.10 -2.25 6.22
N ALA A 134 20.28 -3.20 6.67
CA ALA A 134 19.66 -3.19 7.99
C ALA A 134 19.62 -4.58 8.64
N PRO A 135 20.76 -5.29 8.75
CA PRO A 135 20.78 -6.69 9.20
C PRO A 135 20.32 -6.89 10.65
N ALA A 136 20.26 -5.81 11.43
CA ALA A 136 19.70 -5.84 12.78
C ALA A 136 18.16 -5.92 12.82
N PHE A 137 17.49 -5.71 11.69
CA PHE A 137 16.01 -5.83 11.57
C PHE A 137 15.66 -7.25 11.13
N PRO A 138 15.13 -8.10 12.01
CA PRO A 138 14.84 -9.50 11.70
C PRO A 138 13.48 -9.64 11.00
N ILE A 139 13.34 -9.06 9.79
CA ILE A 139 12.10 -9.15 9.01
C ILE A 139 12.21 -10.30 8.03
N ASP A 140 11.40 -11.32 8.22
CA ASP A 140 11.16 -12.40 7.26
C ASP A 140 9.84 -12.15 6.54
N PHE A 141 9.90 -11.69 5.29
CA PHE A 141 8.71 -11.39 4.50
C PHE A 141 7.88 -12.61 4.14
N THR A 142 8.48 -13.80 4.08
CA THR A 142 7.74 -15.04 3.85
C THR A 142 6.91 -15.37 5.08
N ALA A 143 7.53 -15.31 6.26
CA ALA A 143 6.83 -15.47 7.53
C ALA A 143 5.79 -14.36 7.74
N LEU A 144 6.11 -13.11 7.43
CA LEU A 144 5.18 -11.98 7.50
C LEU A 144 3.94 -12.23 6.66
N LYS A 145 4.10 -12.58 5.38
CA LYS A 145 2.99 -12.92 4.49
C LYS A 145 2.16 -14.09 5.03
N GLN A 146 2.82 -15.17 5.43
CA GLN A 146 2.15 -16.35 5.95
C GLN A 146 1.36 -16.04 7.22
N ASN A 147 1.92 -15.25 8.11
CA ASN A 147 1.26 -14.86 9.35
C ASN A 147 0.07 -13.93 9.11
N LEU A 148 0.21 -12.95 8.22
CA LEU A 148 -0.84 -11.97 7.91
C LEU A 148 -1.98 -12.58 7.12
N LEU A 149 -1.70 -13.39 6.13
CA LEU A 149 -2.69 -13.86 5.16
C LEU A 149 -3.01 -15.35 5.31
N GLY A 150 -2.07 -16.17 5.81
CA GLY A 150 -2.24 -17.62 5.83
C GLY A 150 -2.45 -18.16 4.42
N SER A 151 -3.59 -18.82 4.22
CA SER A 151 -4.04 -19.30 2.90
C SER A 151 -4.90 -18.29 2.12
N LYS A 152 -5.16 -17.11 2.71
CA LYS A 152 -5.96 -16.06 2.07
C LYS A 152 -5.04 -15.18 1.22
N TRP A 153 -5.61 -14.50 0.24
CA TRP A 153 -4.90 -13.52 -0.56
C TRP A 153 -5.15 -12.07 -0.10
N TYR A 154 -6.11 -11.86 0.83
CA TYR A 154 -6.35 -10.58 1.48
C TYR A 154 -6.92 -10.74 2.89
N MET A 155 -6.75 -9.69 3.70
CA MET A 155 -7.40 -9.49 4.99
C MET A 155 -7.77 -8.02 5.17
N VAL A 156 -8.80 -7.76 5.97
CA VAL A 156 -9.22 -6.40 6.35
C VAL A 156 -9.52 -6.37 7.84
N GLY A 157 -9.15 -5.30 8.49
CA GLY A 157 -9.45 -5.07 9.91
C GLY A 157 -8.87 -3.76 10.42
N PRO A 158 -9.14 -3.40 11.68
CA PRO A 158 -8.54 -2.24 12.30
C PRO A 158 -7.02 -2.39 12.37
N ALA A 159 -6.29 -1.31 12.07
CA ALA A 159 -4.83 -1.32 12.09
C ALA A 159 -4.24 -1.51 13.49
N GLY A 160 -5.03 -1.19 14.52
CA GLY A 160 -4.56 -1.12 15.89
C GLY A 160 -3.76 0.17 16.17
N PRO A 161 -3.73 0.63 17.42
CA PRO A 161 -3.29 1.99 17.73
C PRO A 161 -1.81 2.25 17.39
N ARG A 162 -0.94 1.24 17.46
CA ARG A 162 0.49 1.41 17.13
C ARG A 162 0.71 1.55 15.63
N CYS A 163 0.12 0.67 14.83
CA CYS A 163 0.24 0.77 13.37
C CYS A 163 -0.46 2.02 12.86
N GLU A 164 -1.65 2.34 13.37
CA GLU A 164 -2.38 3.56 13.01
C GLU A 164 -1.54 4.82 13.25
N HIS A 165 -0.85 4.91 14.39
CA HIS A 165 0.04 6.04 14.69
C HIS A 165 1.13 6.18 13.62
N VAL A 166 1.83 5.11 13.28
CA VAL A 166 2.90 5.15 12.27
C VAL A 166 2.36 5.46 10.87
N PHE A 167 1.19 4.92 10.50
CA PHE A 167 0.56 5.26 9.23
C PHE A 167 0.23 6.77 9.12
N ARG A 168 -0.31 7.36 10.20
CA ARG A 168 -0.62 8.80 10.23
C ARG A 168 0.64 9.65 10.14
N GLU A 169 1.70 9.30 10.89
CA GLU A 169 2.99 10.00 10.79
C GLU A 169 3.58 9.92 9.37
N LEU A 170 3.52 8.75 8.71
CA LEU A 170 3.96 8.60 7.32
C LEU A 170 3.14 9.50 6.39
N TYR A 171 1.81 9.49 6.52
CA TYR A 171 0.93 10.28 5.68
C TYR A 171 1.18 11.78 5.83
N GLU A 172 1.27 12.27 7.07
CA GLU A 172 1.44 13.69 7.38
C GLU A 172 2.84 14.21 7.00
N SER A 173 3.87 13.37 7.13
CA SER A 173 5.26 13.80 6.97
C SER A 173 5.84 13.56 5.58
N ALA A 174 5.25 12.72 4.75
CA ALA A 174 5.88 12.28 3.50
C ALA A 174 6.21 13.41 2.52
N SER A 175 5.47 14.53 2.53
CA SER A 175 5.69 15.66 1.64
C SER A 175 6.90 16.55 2.03
N TYR A 176 7.39 16.44 3.27
CA TYR A 176 8.48 17.30 3.78
C TYR A 176 9.58 16.55 4.55
N ALA A 177 9.36 15.27 4.85
CA ALA A 177 10.33 14.49 5.61
C ALA A 177 11.53 14.07 4.74
N GLU A 178 12.69 14.02 5.36
CA GLU A 178 13.87 13.42 4.74
C GLU A 178 13.66 11.92 4.52
N ARG A 179 14.24 11.38 3.45
CA ARG A 179 14.15 9.97 3.07
C ARG A 179 14.51 9.02 4.22
N GLY A 180 15.51 9.35 5.03
CA GLY A 180 15.92 8.55 6.18
C GLY A 180 14.82 8.41 7.23
N PHE A 181 14.03 9.45 7.44
CA PHE A 181 12.87 9.39 8.33
C PHE A 181 11.80 8.45 7.78
N LEU A 182 11.46 8.56 6.50
CA LEU A 182 10.49 7.67 5.86
C LEU A 182 10.94 6.20 5.90
N GLN A 183 12.24 5.94 5.66
CA GLN A 183 12.81 4.61 5.79
C GLN A 183 12.64 4.04 7.21
N LEU A 184 12.96 4.85 8.24
CA LEU A 184 12.81 4.44 9.64
C LEU A 184 11.35 4.09 9.97
N LYS A 185 10.40 4.94 9.55
CA LYS A 185 8.97 4.73 9.80
C LYS A 185 8.41 3.51 9.08
N VAL A 186 8.85 3.25 7.88
CA VAL A 186 8.45 2.04 7.14
C VAL A 186 9.03 0.78 7.79
N LEU A 187 10.28 0.80 8.24
CA LEU A 187 10.87 -0.32 8.99
C LEU A 187 10.15 -0.56 10.32
N GLU A 188 9.81 0.50 11.05
CA GLU A 188 8.99 0.43 12.26
C GLU A 188 7.63 -0.23 11.99
N LEU A 189 6.93 0.22 10.94
CA LEU A 189 5.64 -0.35 10.54
C LEU A 189 5.74 -1.84 10.21
N MET A 190 6.76 -2.25 9.45
CA MET A 190 6.98 -3.66 9.12
C MET A 190 7.22 -4.52 10.37
N LEU A 191 7.99 -4.01 11.34
CA LEU A 191 8.19 -4.69 12.62
C LEU A 191 6.88 -4.82 13.40
N LEU A 192 6.08 -3.75 13.47
CA LEU A 192 4.79 -3.77 14.14
C LEU A 192 3.81 -4.76 13.51
N LEU A 193 3.76 -4.81 12.18
CA LEU A 193 2.96 -5.79 11.44
C LEU A 193 3.43 -7.23 11.74
N GLY A 194 4.74 -7.45 11.85
CA GLY A 194 5.30 -8.75 12.25
C GLY A 194 4.99 -9.15 13.70
N LEU A 195 5.00 -8.17 14.62
CA LEU A 195 4.76 -8.40 16.05
C LEU A 195 3.28 -8.53 16.40
N SER A 196 2.38 -7.86 15.68
CA SER A 196 0.93 -7.87 15.95
C SER A 196 0.31 -9.27 15.88
N LEU A 197 1.01 -10.24 15.32
CA LEU A 197 0.54 -11.60 15.08
C LEU A 197 1.07 -12.63 16.08
N ILE A 198 1.96 -12.22 16.99
CA ILE A 198 2.47 -13.11 18.06
C ILE A 198 1.47 -13.19 19.24
N HIS A 199 0.43 -12.35 19.21
CA HIS A 199 -0.53 -12.18 20.33
C HIS A 199 -2.00 -12.50 19.97
N ILE A 200 -2.25 -13.27 18.88
CA ILE A 200 -3.59 -13.80 18.58
C ILE A 200 -3.60 -15.30 18.84
#